data_003748886c0caeefa509a29ab0d162db
#
_entry.id   003748886c0caeefa509a29ab0d162db
#
_cell.length_a   1.000
_cell.length_b   1.000
_cell.length_c   1.000
_cell.angle_alpha   90.00
_cell.angle_beta   90.00
_cell.angle_gamma   90.00
#
_symmetry.space_group_name_H-M   'P 1'
#
loop_
_entity.id
_entity.type
_entity.pdbx_description
1 polymer ?
#
loop_
_entity_poly.entity_id
_entity_poly.type
_entity_poly.pdbx_seq_one_letter_code
_entity_poly.pdbx_strand_id
1 'polypeptide(L)'
;MANKNKQAFLMKLAKILFEPEITFENEKVQSYTLNEPCVIISNHSRRTSINKLVGADGAMLRYVFNNKNVCSLMAADLMEKPLFKIVVNGCDCIPVRRDAASTEWLHKCKEKLDEGMSVVIFPEGTTLKEKDIEDFKAGFTLLARMANVKILPMAIGGVYRPFARGKLKIRVGVPMKLQIQKGTSSELKREAQRFQHIVEGMFLSLKDENINQKNSLTDEQYEKFLKNLASYPLNVRIAVEE
;
A
#
# COMPACT_ATOMS: atom_id res chain seq x y z
N MET A 1 -4.53 22.71 -2.31
CA MET A 1 -5.52 21.98 -1.47
C MET A 1 -6.49 21.22 -2.36
N ALA A 2 -6.64 19.92 -2.15
CA ALA A 2 -7.61 19.12 -2.90
C ALA A 2 -9.04 19.59 -2.60
N ASN A 3 -9.90 19.61 -3.63
CA ASN A 3 -11.29 20.04 -3.46
C ASN A 3 -12.07 18.95 -2.72
N LYS A 4 -12.45 19.18 -1.47
CA LYS A 4 -13.18 18.25 -0.59
C LYS A 4 -14.41 17.62 -1.24
N ASN A 5 -15.14 18.39 -2.05
CA ASN A 5 -16.34 17.87 -2.75
C ASN A 5 -15.97 16.88 -3.86
N LYS A 6 -14.86 17.11 -4.57
CA LYS A 6 -14.35 16.15 -5.58
C LYS A 6 -13.81 14.89 -4.93
N GLN A 7 -13.16 15.01 -3.77
CA GLN A 7 -12.72 13.85 -2.99
C GLN A 7 -13.91 12.98 -2.58
N ALA A 8 -14.93 13.59 -1.98
CA ALA A 8 -16.13 12.88 -1.56
C ALA A 8 -16.84 12.17 -2.73
N PHE A 9 -16.90 12.84 -3.89
CA PHE A 9 -17.47 12.25 -5.11
C PHE A 9 -16.66 11.03 -5.60
N LEU A 10 -15.33 11.15 -5.69
CA LEU A 10 -14.46 10.04 -6.12
C LEU A 10 -14.57 8.84 -5.17
N MET A 11 -14.62 9.09 -3.87
CA MET A 11 -14.76 8.03 -2.87
C MET A 11 -16.12 7.34 -2.98
N LYS A 12 -17.19 8.10 -3.19
CA LYS A 12 -18.54 7.55 -3.41
C LYS A 12 -18.60 6.72 -4.70
N LEU A 13 -17.95 7.19 -5.77
CA LEU A 13 -17.87 6.47 -7.03
C LEU A 13 -17.06 5.17 -6.89
N ALA A 14 -15.91 5.21 -6.22
CA ALA A 14 -15.09 4.04 -5.95
C ALA A 14 -15.86 3.00 -5.12
N LYS A 15 -16.61 3.43 -4.10
CA LYS A 15 -17.46 2.56 -3.30
C LYS A 15 -18.52 1.86 -4.17
N ILE A 16 -19.25 2.61 -5.00
CA ILE A 16 -20.29 2.05 -5.87
C ILE A 16 -19.71 1.06 -6.89
N LEU A 17 -18.54 1.38 -7.45
CA LEU A 17 -17.95 0.58 -8.51
C LEU A 17 -17.29 -0.70 -8.00
N PHE A 18 -16.61 -0.66 -6.87
CA PHE A 18 -15.69 -1.75 -6.50
C PHE A 18 -16.02 -2.40 -5.15
N GLU A 19 -16.66 -1.70 -4.23
CA GLU A 19 -17.02 -2.16 -2.88
C GLU A 19 -16.04 -3.24 -2.34
N PRO A 20 -14.79 -2.85 -2.00
CA PRO A 20 -13.77 -3.80 -1.61
C PRO A 20 -14.14 -4.48 -0.30
N GLU A 21 -13.82 -5.75 -0.18
CA GLU A 21 -13.79 -6.45 1.10
C GLU A 21 -12.53 -6.01 1.86
N ILE A 22 -12.70 -5.43 3.04
CA ILE A 22 -11.59 -4.90 3.85
C ILE A 22 -11.51 -5.71 5.14
N THR A 23 -10.35 -6.32 5.38
CA THR A 23 -10.04 -7.04 6.60
C THR A 23 -8.92 -6.34 7.36
N PHE A 24 -9.02 -6.26 8.69
CA PHE A 24 -8.01 -5.71 9.57
C PHE A 24 -7.44 -6.82 10.44
N GLU A 25 -6.13 -6.90 10.58
CA GLU A 25 -5.48 -7.83 11.52
C GLU A 25 -5.81 -7.47 12.98
N ASN A 26 -6.09 -6.20 13.24
CA ASN A 26 -6.46 -5.73 14.57
C ASN A 26 -7.42 -4.54 14.44
N GLU A 27 -8.57 -4.58 15.10
CA GLU A 27 -9.55 -3.48 15.09
C GLU A 27 -8.97 -2.13 15.55
N LYS A 28 -7.99 -2.14 16.45
CA LYS A 28 -7.27 -0.95 16.90
C LYS A 28 -6.45 -0.28 15.80
N VAL A 29 -6.10 -0.99 14.73
CA VAL A 29 -5.33 -0.44 13.60
C VAL A 29 -6.10 0.70 12.92
N GLN A 30 -7.39 0.56 12.73
CA GLN A 30 -8.19 1.61 12.09
C GLN A 30 -8.18 2.92 12.90
N SER A 31 -8.34 2.84 14.23
CA SER A 31 -8.26 4.03 15.08
C SER A 31 -6.84 4.60 15.15
N TYR A 32 -5.82 3.74 15.16
CA TYR A 32 -4.41 4.14 15.18
C TYR A 32 -4.04 4.95 13.94
N THR A 33 -4.38 4.48 12.75
CA THR A 33 -4.02 5.15 11.48
C THR A 33 -4.76 6.47 11.25
N LEU A 34 -5.88 6.67 11.92
CA LEU A 34 -6.62 7.94 11.88
C LEU A 34 -6.03 9.00 12.82
N ASN A 35 -5.34 8.59 13.88
CA ASN A 35 -4.85 9.47 14.94
C ASN A 35 -3.36 9.80 14.82
N GLU A 36 -2.55 8.92 14.25
CA GLU A 36 -1.10 9.12 14.09
C GLU A 36 -0.70 8.97 12.62
N PRO A 37 0.11 9.89 12.08
CA PRO A 37 0.62 9.79 10.72
C PRO A 37 1.54 8.57 10.58
N CYS A 38 1.45 7.90 9.45
CA CYS A 38 2.31 6.77 9.13
C CYS A 38 2.61 6.69 7.63
N VAL A 39 3.66 5.96 7.28
CA VAL A 39 3.91 5.55 5.90
C VAL A 39 3.11 4.29 5.64
N ILE A 40 2.14 4.36 4.74
CA ILE A 40 1.30 3.24 4.32
C ILE A 40 1.94 2.62 3.07
N ILE A 41 2.23 1.33 3.11
CA ILE A 41 2.79 0.61 1.97
C ILE A 41 1.84 -0.48 1.50
N SER A 42 1.83 -0.73 0.20
CA SER A 42 1.07 -1.83 -0.40
C SER A 42 1.70 -2.29 -1.71
N ASN A 43 1.39 -3.51 -2.11
CA ASN A 43 1.62 -3.94 -3.48
C ASN A 43 0.64 -3.22 -4.43
N HIS A 44 1.04 -3.06 -5.70
CA HIS A 44 0.09 -2.75 -6.76
C HIS A 44 -0.77 -3.97 -7.09
N SER A 45 -2.04 -3.73 -7.44
CA SER A 45 -2.87 -4.76 -8.04
C SER A 45 -2.33 -5.16 -9.43
N ARG A 46 -2.68 -6.36 -9.89
CA ARG A 46 -2.38 -6.74 -11.28
C ARG A 46 -3.05 -5.78 -12.25
N ARG A 47 -2.31 -5.40 -13.29
CA ARG A 47 -2.74 -4.41 -14.28
C ARG A 47 -3.92 -4.94 -15.10
N THR A 48 -5.11 -4.44 -14.83
CA THR A 48 -6.31 -4.61 -15.68
C THR A 48 -6.52 -3.35 -16.53
N SER A 49 -7.36 -3.42 -17.55
CA SER A 49 -7.69 -2.25 -18.40
C SER A 49 -8.28 -1.10 -17.56
N ILE A 50 -8.99 -1.41 -16.48
CA ILE A 50 -9.62 -0.43 -15.59
C ILE A 50 -8.62 0.24 -14.66
N ASN A 51 -7.66 -0.51 -14.09
CA ASN A 51 -6.61 0.08 -13.22
C ASN A 51 -5.73 1.06 -13.99
N LYS A 52 -5.53 0.80 -15.29
CA LYS A 52 -4.78 1.71 -16.17
C LYS A 52 -5.43 3.08 -16.29
N LEU A 53 -6.77 3.11 -16.21
CA LEU A 53 -7.56 4.32 -16.46
C LEU A 53 -7.62 5.27 -15.28
N VAL A 54 -7.60 4.77 -14.03
CA VAL A 54 -8.01 5.58 -12.88
C VAL A 54 -7.03 5.62 -11.70
N GLY A 55 -5.83 5.01 -11.80
CA GLY A 55 -4.92 4.96 -10.64
C GLY A 55 -5.60 4.35 -9.40
N ALA A 56 -6.38 3.30 -9.62
CA ALA A 56 -7.38 2.81 -8.69
C ALA A 56 -6.82 2.38 -7.34
N ASP A 57 -5.59 1.84 -7.30
CA ASP A 57 -4.99 1.34 -6.07
C ASP A 57 -4.85 2.44 -5.00
N GLY A 58 -4.32 3.61 -5.37
CA GLY A 58 -4.18 4.74 -4.44
C GLY A 58 -5.54 5.24 -3.94
N ALA A 59 -6.56 5.30 -4.81
CA ALA A 59 -7.91 5.68 -4.44
C ALA A 59 -8.54 4.65 -3.48
N MET A 60 -8.33 3.35 -3.71
CA MET A 60 -8.84 2.29 -2.86
C MET A 60 -8.20 2.30 -1.46
N LEU A 61 -6.89 2.49 -1.36
CA LEU A 61 -6.25 2.60 -0.05
C LEU A 61 -6.73 3.83 0.72
N ARG A 62 -6.98 4.95 0.04
CA ARG A 62 -7.59 6.13 0.67
C ARG A 62 -9.03 5.86 1.13
N TYR A 63 -9.78 5.05 0.38
CA TYR A 63 -11.12 4.64 0.77
C TYR A 63 -11.14 3.91 2.12
N VAL A 64 -10.16 3.03 2.38
CA VAL A 64 -10.02 2.30 3.67
C VAL A 64 -10.04 3.26 4.86
N PHE A 65 -9.42 4.45 4.72
CA PHE A 65 -9.31 5.45 5.78
C PHE A 65 -10.34 6.59 5.65
N ASN A 66 -11.43 6.37 4.90
CA ASN A 66 -12.44 7.40 4.62
C ASN A 66 -11.83 8.71 4.08
N ASN A 67 -10.74 8.62 3.34
CA ASN A 67 -10.01 9.74 2.74
C ASN A 67 -9.54 10.81 3.73
N LYS A 68 -9.48 10.51 5.03
CA LYS A 68 -9.03 11.47 6.04
C LYS A 68 -7.51 11.40 6.18
N ASN A 69 -6.87 12.56 6.07
CA ASN A 69 -5.45 12.76 6.35
C ASN A 69 -4.51 11.73 5.63
N VAL A 70 -4.83 11.44 4.37
CA VAL A 70 -4.03 10.51 3.56
C VAL A 70 -3.69 11.15 2.22
N CYS A 71 -2.42 11.19 1.86
CA CYS A 71 -1.93 11.55 0.52
C CYS A 71 -1.24 10.35 -0.14
N SER A 72 -1.03 10.42 -1.44
CA SER A 72 -0.44 9.31 -2.21
C SER A 72 0.65 9.81 -3.14
N LEU A 73 1.71 9.02 -3.32
CA LEU A 73 2.67 9.27 -4.38
C LEU A 73 2.07 8.88 -5.73
N MET A 74 2.29 9.71 -6.73
CA MET A 74 1.88 9.44 -8.11
C MET A 74 3.00 9.83 -9.07
N ALA A 75 3.21 9.02 -10.10
CA ALA A 75 4.17 9.35 -11.15
C ALA A 75 3.77 10.65 -11.85
N ALA A 76 4.72 11.57 -12.01
CA ALA A 76 4.46 12.92 -12.53
C ALA A 76 3.88 12.89 -13.96
N ASP A 77 4.36 11.96 -14.80
CA ASP A 77 3.86 11.75 -16.16
C ASP A 77 2.38 11.32 -16.22
N LEU A 78 1.87 10.67 -15.18
CA LEU A 78 0.45 10.32 -15.07
C LEU A 78 -0.41 11.53 -14.68
N MET A 79 0.13 12.47 -13.90
CA MET A 79 -0.62 13.64 -13.43
C MET A 79 -0.99 14.60 -14.57
N GLU A 80 -0.26 14.56 -15.67
CA GLU A 80 -0.51 15.39 -16.85
C GLU A 80 -1.66 14.85 -17.74
N LYS A 81 -2.00 13.57 -17.60
CA LYS A 81 -3.05 12.95 -18.42
C LYS A 81 -4.44 13.44 -18.03
N PRO A 82 -5.33 13.80 -18.98
CA PRO A 82 -6.64 14.40 -18.70
C PRO A 82 -7.50 13.60 -17.71
N LEU A 83 -7.55 12.27 -17.86
CA LEU A 83 -8.31 11.38 -16.99
C LEU A 83 -7.77 11.35 -15.56
N PHE A 84 -6.43 11.44 -15.39
CA PHE A 84 -5.80 11.47 -14.08
C PHE A 84 -5.93 12.81 -13.37
N LYS A 85 -6.14 13.91 -14.10
CA LYS A 85 -6.39 15.24 -13.49
C LYS A 85 -7.58 15.23 -12.53
N ILE A 86 -8.60 14.42 -12.79
CA ILE A 86 -9.74 14.26 -11.90
C ILE A 86 -9.30 13.64 -10.57
N VAL A 87 -8.50 12.58 -10.62
CA VAL A 87 -7.96 11.89 -9.44
C VAL A 87 -6.97 12.80 -8.69
N VAL A 88 -6.06 13.43 -9.40
CA VAL A 88 -5.07 14.38 -8.83
C VAL A 88 -5.75 15.53 -8.11
N ASN A 89 -6.76 16.12 -8.73
CA ASN A 89 -7.51 17.25 -8.14
C ASN A 89 -8.42 16.81 -6.98
N GLY A 90 -8.78 15.53 -6.92
CA GLY A 90 -9.59 14.95 -5.85
C GLY A 90 -8.79 14.26 -4.76
N CYS A 91 -7.50 14.02 -4.98
CA CYS A 91 -6.60 13.35 -4.04
C CYS A 91 -5.36 14.22 -3.83
N ASP A 92 -4.89 14.35 -2.59
CA ASP A 92 -3.60 15.00 -2.31
C ASP A 92 -2.48 14.10 -2.83
N CYS A 93 -2.09 14.30 -4.11
CA CYS A 93 -1.06 13.51 -4.76
C CYS A 93 0.27 14.25 -4.75
N ILE A 94 1.34 13.55 -4.39
CA ILE A 94 2.71 14.04 -4.43
C ILE A 94 3.35 13.51 -5.72
N PRO A 95 3.80 14.38 -6.63
CA PRO A 95 4.42 13.96 -7.88
C PRO A 95 5.80 13.34 -7.64
N VAL A 96 6.05 12.21 -8.32
CA VAL A 96 7.36 11.54 -8.33
C VAL A 96 7.85 11.41 -9.76
N ARG A 97 9.04 11.93 -10.03
CA ARG A 97 9.75 11.71 -11.29
C ARG A 97 10.54 10.42 -11.20
N ARG A 98 10.28 9.50 -12.11
CA ARG A 98 10.91 8.17 -12.13
C ARG A 98 12.32 8.18 -12.71
N ASP A 99 12.60 9.16 -13.56
CA ASP A 99 13.84 9.36 -14.31
C ASP A 99 14.89 10.17 -13.56
N ALA A 100 14.52 10.80 -12.46
CA ALA A 100 15.42 11.64 -11.67
C ALA A 100 15.85 10.94 -10.38
N ALA A 101 17.13 10.97 -10.07
CA ALA A 101 17.69 10.62 -8.75
C ALA A 101 17.29 11.65 -7.68
N SER A 102 16.18 12.36 -7.88
CA SER A 102 15.71 13.43 -7.00
C SER A 102 15.14 12.89 -5.71
N THR A 103 15.58 13.43 -4.60
CA THR A 103 15.04 13.19 -3.26
C THR A 103 13.92 14.16 -2.89
N GLU A 104 13.51 15.05 -3.79
CA GLU A 104 12.50 16.10 -3.54
C GLU A 104 11.16 15.52 -3.04
N TRP A 105 10.75 14.38 -3.59
CA TRP A 105 9.54 13.69 -3.15
C TRP A 105 9.62 13.24 -1.69
N LEU A 106 10.81 12.87 -1.18
CA LEU A 106 11.01 12.50 0.23
C LEU A 106 10.72 13.69 1.16
N HIS A 107 11.22 14.88 0.81
CA HIS A 107 10.98 16.09 1.59
C HIS A 107 9.49 16.47 1.58
N LYS A 108 8.85 16.45 0.42
CA LYS A 108 7.39 16.70 0.30
C LYS A 108 6.55 15.69 1.10
N CYS A 109 6.95 14.41 1.09
CA CYS A 109 6.29 13.39 1.91
C CYS A 109 6.50 13.63 3.40
N LYS A 110 7.73 14.01 3.80
CA LYS A 110 8.02 14.33 5.20
C LYS A 110 7.20 15.53 5.67
N GLU A 111 7.09 16.60 4.88
CA GLU A 111 6.23 17.75 5.19
C GLU A 111 4.77 17.32 5.42
N LYS A 112 4.24 16.41 4.58
CA LYS A 112 2.88 15.87 4.76
C LYS A 112 2.73 15.04 6.04
N LEU A 113 3.74 14.25 6.39
CA LEU A 113 3.75 13.50 7.66
C LEU A 113 3.82 14.45 8.86
N ASP A 114 4.62 15.52 8.80
CA ASP A 114 4.72 16.55 9.84
C ASP A 114 3.39 17.34 9.99
N GLU A 115 2.62 17.52 8.90
CA GLU A 115 1.27 18.08 8.90
C GLU A 115 0.20 17.12 9.48
N GLY A 116 0.59 15.92 9.91
CA GLY A 116 -0.33 14.90 10.45
C GLY A 116 -1.03 14.05 9.40
N MET A 117 -0.58 14.09 8.14
CA MET A 117 -1.11 13.25 7.06
C MET A 117 -0.31 11.95 6.94
N SER A 118 -0.97 10.85 6.66
CA SER A 118 -0.32 9.59 6.27
C SER A 118 0.00 9.57 4.77
N VAL A 119 1.08 8.92 4.39
CA VAL A 119 1.56 8.88 3.00
C VAL A 119 1.49 7.46 2.46
N VAL A 120 0.72 7.26 1.38
CA VAL A 120 0.64 5.98 0.66
C VAL A 120 1.76 5.87 -0.36
N ILE A 121 2.50 4.79 -0.29
CA ILE A 121 3.59 4.45 -1.21
C ILE A 121 3.41 3.02 -1.72
N PHE A 122 3.59 2.83 -3.03
CA PHE A 122 3.72 1.53 -3.65
C PHE A 122 5.22 1.27 -3.89
N PRO A 123 5.89 0.50 -3.02
CA PRO A 123 7.36 0.42 -3.03
C PRO A 123 7.93 -0.30 -4.26
N GLU A 124 7.11 -1.05 -4.97
CA GLU A 124 7.47 -1.69 -6.25
C GLU A 124 7.95 -0.65 -7.27
N GLY A 125 7.41 0.58 -7.23
CA GLY A 125 7.77 1.68 -8.13
C GLY A 125 7.41 1.43 -9.59
N THR A 126 6.66 0.37 -9.88
CA THR A 126 6.16 0.01 -11.20
C THR A 126 4.79 -0.65 -11.10
N THR A 127 3.99 -0.49 -12.16
CA THR A 127 2.73 -1.22 -12.35
C THR A 127 2.87 -2.33 -13.39
N LEU A 128 4.05 -2.43 -14.02
CA LEU A 128 4.41 -3.54 -14.90
C LEU A 128 4.98 -4.64 -14.02
N LYS A 129 4.32 -5.80 -14.01
CA LYS A 129 4.66 -6.90 -13.12
C LYS A 129 5.01 -8.14 -13.90
N GLU A 130 6.14 -8.72 -13.56
CA GLU A 130 6.55 -10.08 -13.95
C GLU A 130 6.11 -11.07 -12.86
N LYS A 131 6.14 -10.62 -11.59
CA LYS A 131 5.71 -11.37 -10.40
C LYS A 131 4.37 -10.82 -9.88
N ASP A 132 3.80 -11.47 -8.90
CA ASP A 132 2.61 -10.97 -8.18
C ASP A 132 2.94 -9.70 -7.39
N ILE A 133 4.12 -9.67 -6.76
CA ILE A 133 4.69 -8.52 -6.06
C ILE A 133 6.14 -8.35 -6.52
N GLU A 134 6.48 -7.16 -7.01
CA GLU A 134 7.84 -6.82 -7.41
C GLU A 134 8.69 -6.42 -6.20
N ASP A 135 10.01 -6.39 -6.38
CA ASP A 135 10.94 -6.10 -5.31
C ASP A 135 10.76 -4.67 -4.77
N PHE A 136 10.70 -4.54 -3.45
CA PHE A 136 10.45 -3.26 -2.79
C PHE A 136 11.71 -2.39 -2.75
N LYS A 137 11.58 -1.15 -3.23
CA LYS A 137 12.61 -0.12 -3.14
C LYS A 137 12.63 0.48 -1.73
N ALA A 138 13.82 0.75 -1.19
CA ALA A 138 13.99 1.19 0.19
C ALA A 138 13.60 2.67 0.47
N GLY A 139 13.05 3.41 -0.49
CA GLY A 139 12.70 4.82 -0.29
C GLY A 139 11.69 5.07 0.84
N PHE A 140 10.73 4.17 1.02
CA PHE A 140 9.75 4.29 2.09
C PHE A 140 10.35 4.08 3.48
N THR A 141 11.37 3.22 3.62
CA THR A 141 12.07 3.01 4.91
C THR A 141 12.90 4.23 5.28
N LEU A 142 13.53 4.87 4.29
CA LEU A 142 14.22 6.15 4.49
C LEU A 142 13.24 7.23 4.93
N LEU A 143 12.08 7.36 4.28
CA LEU A 143 11.04 8.32 4.65
C LEU A 143 10.54 8.09 6.09
N ALA A 144 10.19 6.85 6.43
CA ALA A 144 9.71 6.50 7.77
C ALA A 144 10.74 6.83 8.87
N ARG A 145 12.04 6.63 8.57
CA ARG A 145 13.14 7.03 9.44
C ARG A 145 13.24 8.55 9.58
N MET A 146 13.21 9.28 8.46
CA MET A 146 13.33 10.75 8.45
C MET A 146 12.20 11.42 9.22
N ALA A 147 10.99 10.90 9.13
CA ALA A 147 9.81 11.43 9.81
C ALA A 147 9.57 10.80 11.20
N ASN A 148 10.36 9.80 11.59
CA ASN A 148 10.19 9.03 12.83
C ASN A 148 8.76 8.48 13.02
N VAL A 149 8.17 7.96 11.94
CA VAL A 149 6.82 7.40 11.95
C VAL A 149 6.85 5.88 11.77
N LYS A 150 5.74 5.23 12.10
CA LYS A 150 5.54 3.80 11.84
C LYS A 150 5.21 3.55 10.35
N ILE A 151 5.40 2.32 9.92
CA ILE A 151 5.00 1.84 8.61
C ILE A 151 3.79 0.93 8.81
N LEU A 152 2.72 1.18 8.04
CA LEU A 152 1.53 0.35 7.98
C LEU A 152 1.56 -0.47 6.70
N PRO A 153 1.79 -1.79 6.77
CA PRO A 153 1.70 -2.65 5.61
C PRO A 153 0.24 -2.93 5.28
N MET A 154 -0.06 -2.98 3.99
CA MET A 154 -1.35 -3.39 3.45
C MET A 154 -1.13 -4.29 2.23
N ALA A 155 -2.13 -5.08 1.89
CA ALA A 155 -2.13 -5.87 0.67
C ALA A 155 -3.42 -5.67 -0.12
N ILE A 156 -3.29 -5.62 -1.45
CA ILE A 156 -4.41 -5.57 -2.39
C ILE A 156 -4.40 -6.86 -3.19
N GLY A 157 -5.50 -7.62 -3.11
CA GLY A 157 -5.73 -8.85 -3.87
C GLY A 157 -7.04 -8.82 -4.67
N GLY A 158 -7.26 -9.87 -5.44
CA GLY A 158 -8.47 -9.98 -6.27
C GLY A 158 -8.42 -9.17 -7.55
N VAL A 159 -9.60 -8.79 -8.04
CA VAL A 159 -9.74 -8.12 -9.34
C VAL A 159 -10.66 -6.91 -9.26
N TYR A 160 -10.29 -5.85 -9.97
CA TYR A 160 -11.16 -4.71 -10.19
C TYR A 160 -12.25 -5.07 -11.22
N ARG A 161 -13.42 -5.42 -10.72
CA ARG A 161 -14.62 -5.60 -11.55
C ARG A 161 -15.68 -4.60 -11.12
N PRO A 162 -16.10 -3.67 -11.97
CA PRO A 162 -17.19 -2.77 -11.67
C PRO A 162 -18.47 -3.55 -11.31
N PHE A 163 -19.16 -3.10 -10.27
CA PHE A 163 -20.40 -3.69 -9.75
C PHE A 163 -20.29 -5.13 -9.23
N ALA A 164 -19.08 -5.67 -9.08
CA ALA A 164 -18.86 -6.99 -8.48
C ALA A 164 -18.31 -6.84 -7.07
N ARG A 165 -19.21 -6.86 -6.08
CA ARG A 165 -18.89 -6.74 -4.65
C ARG A 165 -17.92 -7.83 -4.20
N GLY A 166 -16.98 -7.48 -3.30
CA GLY A 166 -16.06 -8.42 -2.67
C GLY A 166 -15.05 -9.09 -3.61
N LYS A 167 -14.94 -8.65 -4.87
CA LYS A 167 -13.94 -9.19 -5.79
C LYS A 167 -12.58 -8.50 -5.65
N LEU A 168 -12.56 -7.30 -5.12
CA LEU A 168 -11.36 -6.61 -4.66
C LEU A 168 -11.26 -6.80 -3.16
N LYS A 169 -10.12 -7.30 -2.71
CA LYS A 169 -9.85 -7.56 -1.29
C LYS A 169 -8.69 -6.69 -0.84
N ILE A 170 -8.80 -6.11 0.34
CA ILE A 170 -7.75 -5.30 0.97
C ILE A 170 -7.54 -5.83 2.38
N ARG A 171 -6.30 -6.20 2.70
CA ARG A 171 -5.89 -6.56 4.06
C ARG A 171 -5.05 -5.43 4.64
N VAL A 172 -5.39 -5.01 5.86
CA VAL A 172 -4.72 -3.95 6.60
C VAL A 172 -3.97 -4.59 7.77
N GLY A 173 -2.66 -4.46 7.79
CA GLY A 173 -1.81 -5.02 8.83
C GLY A 173 -1.69 -4.14 10.07
N VAL A 174 -0.67 -4.39 10.86
CA VAL A 174 -0.36 -3.66 12.10
C VAL A 174 0.75 -2.63 11.84
N PRO A 175 0.62 -1.38 12.33
CA PRO A 175 1.68 -0.38 12.19
C PRO A 175 2.93 -0.76 12.98
N MET A 176 4.08 -0.82 12.31
CA MET A 176 5.35 -1.27 12.88
C MET A 176 6.43 -0.21 12.76
N LYS A 177 7.33 -0.17 13.73
CA LYS A 177 8.55 0.62 13.67
C LYS A 177 9.63 -0.09 12.85
N LEU A 178 10.55 0.68 12.29
CA LEU A 178 11.78 0.16 11.70
C LEU A 178 12.65 -0.53 12.76
N GLN A 179 13.27 -1.63 12.39
CA GLN A 179 14.23 -2.38 13.22
C GLN A 179 15.65 -2.06 12.75
N ILE A 180 16.06 -0.81 12.91
CA ILE A 180 17.38 -0.31 12.50
C ILE A 180 18.13 0.26 13.69
N GLN A 181 19.44 0.12 13.71
CA GLN A 181 20.31 0.69 14.73
C GLN A 181 20.98 1.98 14.24
N LYS A 182 21.71 1.91 13.14
CA LYS A 182 22.49 3.03 12.60
C LYS A 182 21.80 3.71 11.41
N GLY A 183 20.87 3.04 10.75
CA GLY A 183 20.15 3.53 9.57
C GLY A 183 21.03 3.61 8.34
N THR A 184 21.93 2.68 8.21
CA THR A 184 22.76 2.53 7.00
C THR A 184 21.92 2.14 5.79
N SER A 185 22.41 2.37 4.58
CA SER A 185 21.71 1.97 3.36
C SER A 185 21.41 0.46 3.32
N SER A 186 22.31 -0.37 3.87
CA SER A 186 22.11 -1.83 3.97
C SER A 186 21.00 -2.19 4.95
N GLU A 187 20.92 -1.53 6.11
CA GLU A 187 19.82 -1.73 7.07
C GLU A 187 18.47 -1.32 6.48
N LEU A 188 18.40 -0.17 5.79
CA LEU A 188 17.18 0.30 5.13
C LEU A 188 16.71 -0.65 4.04
N LYS A 189 17.64 -1.24 3.25
CA LYS A 189 17.30 -2.26 2.24
C LYS A 189 16.80 -3.55 2.89
N ARG A 190 17.43 -4.01 3.97
CA ARG A 190 16.99 -5.18 4.72
C ARG A 190 15.59 -4.98 5.29
N GLU A 191 15.31 -3.80 5.85
CA GLU A 191 13.97 -3.45 6.31
C GLU A 191 12.95 -3.44 5.16
N ALA A 192 13.32 -2.93 3.99
CA ALA A 192 12.44 -2.97 2.82
C ALA A 192 12.08 -4.41 2.44
N GLN A 193 13.04 -5.32 2.45
CA GLN A 193 12.80 -6.76 2.22
C GLN A 193 11.91 -7.38 3.31
N ARG A 194 12.13 -7.03 4.58
CA ARG A 194 11.27 -7.48 5.69
C ARG A 194 9.82 -7.08 5.47
N PHE A 195 9.57 -5.82 5.14
CA PHE A 195 8.23 -5.33 4.86
C PHE A 195 7.64 -5.93 3.57
N GLN A 196 8.45 -6.21 2.56
CA GLN A 196 8.02 -6.93 1.36
C GLN A 196 7.46 -8.31 1.74
N HIS A 197 8.19 -9.10 2.52
CA HIS A 197 7.73 -10.42 2.95
C HIS A 197 6.42 -10.34 3.76
N ILE A 198 6.26 -9.31 4.60
CA ILE A 198 5.00 -9.10 5.33
C ILE A 198 3.84 -8.86 4.35
N VAL A 199 4.01 -7.97 3.37
CA VAL A 199 2.98 -7.69 2.37
C VAL A 199 2.72 -8.90 1.49
N GLU A 200 3.74 -9.68 1.14
CA GLU A 200 3.60 -10.97 0.41
C GLU A 200 2.75 -11.96 1.20
N GLY A 201 3.01 -12.13 2.51
CA GLY A 201 2.21 -13.00 3.37
C GLY A 201 0.75 -12.57 3.44
N MET A 202 0.50 -11.27 3.64
CA MET A 202 -0.84 -10.70 3.63
C MET A 202 -1.54 -10.92 2.27
N PHE A 203 -0.84 -10.73 1.16
CA PHE A 203 -1.37 -10.94 -0.18
C PHE A 203 -1.73 -12.41 -0.43
N LEU A 204 -0.88 -13.33 0.02
CA LEU A 204 -1.13 -14.77 -0.10
C LEU A 204 -2.38 -15.18 0.68
N SER A 205 -2.57 -14.68 1.90
CA SER A 205 -3.78 -14.96 2.67
C SER A 205 -5.06 -14.49 1.96
N LEU A 206 -5.02 -13.37 1.23
CA LEU A 206 -6.14 -12.93 0.40
C LEU A 206 -6.42 -13.85 -0.80
N LYS A 207 -5.40 -14.59 -1.27
CA LYS A 207 -5.59 -15.63 -2.29
C LYS A 207 -6.21 -16.89 -1.71
N ASP A 208 -5.80 -17.29 -0.53
CA ASP A 208 -6.26 -18.53 0.12
C ASP A 208 -7.75 -18.49 0.45
N GLU A 209 -8.28 -17.35 0.83
CA GLU A 209 -9.73 -17.14 0.96
C GLU A 209 -10.52 -17.34 -0.36
N ASN A 210 -9.83 -17.37 -1.51
CA ASN A 210 -10.39 -17.71 -2.82
C ASN A 210 -10.11 -19.15 -3.26
N ILE A 211 -9.36 -19.96 -2.48
CA ILE A 211 -8.82 -21.28 -2.89
C ILE A 211 -9.86 -22.41 -2.90
N ASN A 212 -11.10 -22.17 -2.66
CA ASN A 212 -12.08 -23.10 -3.23
C ASN A 212 -12.12 -23.09 -4.78
N GLN A 213 -11.26 -22.30 -5.44
CA GLN A 213 -11.06 -22.27 -6.88
C GLN A 213 -9.56 -22.22 -7.25
N LYS A 214 -8.94 -23.41 -7.39
CA LYS A 214 -7.73 -23.71 -8.17
C LYS A 214 -6.70 -22.58 -8.33
N ASN A 215 -5.77 -22.44 -7.40
CA ASN A 215 -4.37 -22.08 -7.63
C ASN A 215 -3.63 -22.07 -6.28
N SER A 216 -3.22 -23.26 -5.83
CA SER A 216 -2.36 -23.45 -4.67
C SER A 216 -0.96 -22.92 -4.94
N LEU A 217 -0.36 -22.27 -3.93
CA LEU A 217 1.10 -22.17 -3.81
C LEU A 217 1.70 -23.57 -4.01
N THR A 218 2.83 -23.68 -4.69
CA THR A 218 3.60 -24.90 -4.62
C THR A 218 4.08 -25.10 -3.18
N ASP A 219 4.19 -26.36 -2.73
CA ASP A 219 4.68 -26.65 -1.37
C ASP A 219 6.02 -25.96 -1.08
N GLU A 220 6.88 -25.79 -2.08
CA GLU A 220 8.16 -25.08 -1.99
C GLU A 220 7.99 -23.58 -1.69
N GLN A 221 7.00 -22.93 -2.27
CA GLN A 221 6.70 -21.50 -2.03
C GLN A 221 6.13 -21.31 -0.61
N TYR A 222 5.31 -22.24 -0.15
CA TYR A 222 4.75 -22.23 1.21
C TYR A 222 5.83 -22.49 2.26
N GLU A 223 6.70 -23.46 2.06
CA GLU A 223 7.84 -23.75 2.94
C GLU A 223 8.83 -22.60 3.04
N LYS A 224 9.11 -21.94 1.91
CA LYS A 224 9.95 -20.72 1.87
C LYS A 224 9.32 -19.58 2.66
N PHE A 225 8.01 -19.42 2.55
CA PHE A 225 7.23 -18.46 3.32
C PHE A 225 7.30 -18.75 4.83
N LEU A 226 7.04 -19.98 5.27
CA LEU A 226 7.12 -20.39 6.67
C LEU A 226 8.52 -20.19 7.27
N LYS A 227 9.58 -20.53 6.52
CA LYS A 227 10.97 -20.29 6.96
C LYS A 227 11.26 -18.80 7.14
N ASN A 228 10.78 -17.96 6.25
CA ASN A 228 10.92 -16.52 6.39
C ASN A 228 10.09 -16.00 7.58
N LEU A 229 8.89 -16.52 7.77
CA LEU A 229 8.01 -16.16 8.90
C LEU A 229 8.66 -16.47 10.24
N ALA A 230 9.42 -17.57 10.34
CA ALA A 230 10.14 -17.95 11.58
C ALA A 230 11.16 -16.91 12.05
N SER A 231 11.59 -16.00 11.18
CA SER A 231 12.50 -14.89 11.49
C SER A 231 11.81 -13.64 12.04
N TYR A 232 10.45 -13.59 12.03
CA TYR A 232 9.68 -12.42 12.48
C TYR A 232 9.28 -12.48 13.96
N PRO A 233 9.02 -11.31 14.61
CA PRO A 233 8.50 -11.23 15.96
C PRO A 233 7.18 -12.01 16.12
N LEU A 234 6.94 -12.53 17.32
CA LEU A 234 5.83 -13.43 17.66
C LEU A 234 4.45 -12.90 17.23
N ASN A 235 4.25 -11.58 17.31
CA ASN A 235 2.99 -10.91 16.93
C ASN A 235 2.69 -10.94 15.42
N VAL A 236 3.68 -11.23 14.59
CA VAL A 236 3.48 -11.42 13.13
C VAL A 236 3.21 -12.89 12.80
N ARG A 237 3.71 -13.83 13.64
CA ARG A 237 3.48 -15.27 13.45
C ARG A 237 2.03 -15.66 13.73
N ILE A 238 1.41 -15.09 14.77
CA ILE A 238 0.03 -15.41 15.18
C ILE A 238 -0.99 -15.05 14.09
N ALA A 239 -0.73 -14.01 13.31
CA ALA A 239 -1.64 -13.56 12.24
C ALA A 239 -1.67 -14.49 11.00
N VAL A 240 -0.86 -15.52 10.96
CA VAL A 240 -0.73 -16.45 9.82
C VAL A 240 -1.06 -17.89 10.20
N GLU A 241 -1.07 -18.22 11.49
CA GLU A 241 -1.39 -19.56 12.02
C GLU A 241 -2.88 -19.70 12.43
N GLU A 242 -3.65 -18.60 12.47
CA GLU A 242 -5.12 -18.56 12.64
C GLU A 242 -5.85 -18.32 11.30
#